data_2d63625e75319f11c56d892208bbddb3
#
_entry.id   2d63625e75319f11c56d892208bbddb3
#
_cell.length_a   1.000
_cell.length_b   1.000
_cell.length_c   1.000
_cell.angle_alpha   90.00
_cell.angle_beta   90.00
_cell.angle_gamma   90.00
#
_symmetry.space_group_name_H-M   'P 1'
#
loop_
_entity.id
_entity.type
_entity.pdbx_description
1 polymer ?
#
loop_
_entity_poly.entity_id
_entity_poly.type
_entity_poly.pdbx_seq_one_letter_code
_entity_poly.pdbx_strand_id
1 'polypeptide(L)'
;MNLTVTWTKRFKKDYKQAMKRGQAIEELDQVIRILSRGKKLPEKYEDHQLAGNWHGHRECHIRPDWLLIYKISEKHLVLTLTRTGSHAELFAL
;
A
#
# COMPACT_ATOMS: atom_id res chain seq x y z
N MET A 1 4.28 -13.60 12.12
CA MET A 1 4.37 -12.45 13.03
C MET A 1 3.42 -11.36 12.57
N ASN A 2 2.57 -10.88 13.45
CA ASN A 2 1.58 -9.88 13.08
C ASN A 2 2.09 -8.47 13.32
N LEU A 3 1.77 -7.58 12.38
CA LEU A 3 2.09 -6.16 12.47
C LEU A 3 0.83 -5.39 12.85
N THR A 4 1.01 -4.33 13.63
CA THR A 4 -0.09 -3.39 13.90
C THR A 4 -0.27 -2.53 12.65
N VAL A 5 -1.49 -2.46 12.14
CA VAL A 5 -1.79 -1.69 10.93
C VAL A 5 -2.22 -0.29 11.32
N THR A 6 -1.55 0.70 10.75
CA THR A 6 -1.94 2.11 10.86
C THR A 6 -2.05 2.68 9.46
N TRP A 7 -2.64 3.86 9.34
CA TRP A 7 -2.79 4.53 8.05
C TRP A 7 -2.76 6.02 8.22
N THR A 8 -2.36 6.70 7.14
CA THR A 8 -2.34 8.15 7.10
C THR A 8 -3.75 8.68 6.78
N LYS A 9 -3.99 9.95 7.08
CA LYS A 9 -5.23 10.61 6.69
C LYS A 9 -5.40 10.57 5.16
N ARG A 10 -4.29 10.70 4.43
CA ARG A 10 -4.32 10.68 2.97
C ARG A 10 -4.72 9.31 2.45
N PHE A 11 -4.19 8.24 3.04
CA PHE A 11 -4.60 6.89 2.67
C PHE A 11 -6.10 6.68 2.88
N LYS A 12 -6.63 7.17 4.01
CA LYS A 12 -8.06 7.04 4.30
C LYS A 12 -8.90 7.70 3.21
N LYS A 13 -8.51 8.87 2.75
CA LYS A 13 -9.16 9.56 1.64
C LYS A 13 -9.06 8.75 0.35
N ASP A 14 -7.85 8.27 0.05
CA ASP A 14 -7.59 7.46 -1.13
C ASP A 14 -8.46 6.20 -1.15
N TYR A 15 -8.56 5.54 -0.01
CA TYR A 15 -9.35 4.31 0.15
C TYR A 15 -10.84 4.56 -0.16
N LYS A 16 -11.40 5.63 0.43
CA LYS A 16 -12.79 6.02 0.17
C LYS A 16 -13.01 6.34 -1.30
N GLN A 17 -12.05 7.01 -1.93
CA GLN A 17 -12.12 7.34 -3.34
C GLN A 17 -12.14 6.09 -4.21
N ALA A 18 -11.29 5.10 -3.89
CA ALA A 18 -11.24 3.83 -4.60
C ALA A 18 -12.59 3.10 -4.49
N MET A 19 -13.20 3.12 -3.31
CA MET A 19 -14.53 2.52 -3.11
C MET A 19 -15.58 3.21 -3.99
N LYS A 20 -15.58 4.54 -4.01
CA LYS A 20 -16.53 5.32 -4.82
C LYS A 20 -16.38 5.05 -6.31
N ARG A 21 -15.16 4.81 -6.77
CA ARG A 21 -14.87 4.51 -8.18
C ARG A 21 -15.20 3.07 -8.55
N GLY A 22 -15.65 2.26 -7.59
CA GLY A 22 -16.00 0.87 -7.85
C GLY A 22 -14.81 -0.04 -8.08
N GLN A 23 -13.63 0.32 -7.59
CA GLN A 23 -12.46 -0.55 -7.70
C GLN A 23 -12.63 -1.79 -6.82
N ALA A 24 -11.93 -2.87 -7.19
CA ALA A 24 -12.02 -4.15 -6.46
C ALA A 24 -11.31 -4.03 -5.11
N ILE A 25 -11.97 -3.37 -4.16
CA ILE A 25 -11.39 -3.04 -2.85
C ILE A 25 -10.95 -4.30 -2.09
N GLU A 26 -11.60 -5.45 -2.34
CA GLU A 26 -11.24 -6.72 -1.73
C GLU A 26 -9.80 -7.13 -2.08
N GLU A 27 -9.32 -6.76 -3.25
CA GLU A 27 -7.95 -7.07 -3.65
C GLU A 27 -6.95 -6.27 -2.84
N LEU A 28 -7.24 -4.99 -2.61
CA LEU A 28 -6.43 -4.15 -1.74
C LEU A 28 -6.43 -4.69 -0.31
N ASP A 29 -7.61 -5.05 0.21
CA ASP A 29 -7.74 -5.61 1.54
C ASP A 29 -6.95 -6.91 1.69
N GLN A 30 -6.95 -7.75 0.65
CA GLN A 30 -6.20 -9.00 0.65
C GLN A 30 -4.70 -8.74 0.77
N VAL A 31 -4.18 -7.78 0.01
CA VAL A 31 -2.76 -7.40 0.06
C VAL A 31 -2.41 -6.89 1.46
N ILE A 32 -3.26 -6.03 2.01
CA ILE A 32 -3.04 -5.49 3.36
C ILE A 32 -2.99 -6.61 4.39
N ARG A 33 -3.88 -7.62 4.28
CA ARG A 33 -3.86 -8.77 5.18
C ARG A 33 -2.55 -9.55 5.11
N ILE A 34 -2.08 -9.81 3.90
CA ILE A 34 -0.81 -10.54 3.72
C ILE A 34 0.33 -9.77 4.39
N LEU A 35 0.41 -8.47 4.12
CA LEU A 35 1.44 -7.61 4.70
C LEU A 35 1.34 -7.55 6.22
N SER A 36 0.11 -7.47 6.76
CA SER A 36 -0.11 -7.37 8.20
C SER A 36 0.34 -8.61 8.96
N ARG A 37 0.43 -9.73 8.27
CA ARG A 37 0.92 -10.98 8.86
C ARG A 37 2.43 -11.12 8.75
N GLY A 38 3.10 -10.08 8.27
CA GLY A 38 4.55 -10.09 8.09
C GLY A 38 5.01 -11.00 6.96
N LYS A 39 4.12 -11.35 6.05
CA LYS A 39 4.43 -12.25 4.95
C LYS A 39 4.80 -11.48 3.70
N LYS A 40 5.61 -12.13 2.86
CA LYS A 40 6.02 -11.58 1.58
C LYS A 40 4.87 -11.69 0.58
N LEU A 41 4.70 -10.64 -0.23
CA LEU A 41 3.68 -10.66 -1.28
C LEU A 41 4.09 -11.57 -2.44
N PRO A 42 3.11 -12.24 -3.09
CA PRO A 42 3.38 -12.93 -4.36
C PRO A 42 3.99 -11.99 -5.40
N GLU A 43 4.82 -12.55 -6.28
CA GLU A 43 5.54 -11.77 -7.29
C GLU A 43 4.63 -10.95 -8.21
N LYS A 44 3.41 -11.40 -8.44
CA LYS A 44 2.46 -10.69 -9.31
C LYS A 44 2.18 -9.26 -8.84
N TYR A 45 2.40 -8.96 -7.57
CA TYR A 45 2.17 -7.62 -7.03
C TYR A 45 3.37 -6.69 -7.20
N GLU A 46 4.49 -7.21 -7.71
CA GLU A 46 5.68 -6.41 -8.04
C GLU A 46 6.13 -5.49 -6.90
N ASP A 47 6.16 -6.04 -5.68
CA ASP A 47 6.55 -5.28 -4.49
C ASP A 47 8.03 -4.89 -4.56
N HIS A 48 8.33 -3.61 -4.35
CA HIS A 48 9.72 -3.12 -4.40
C HIS A 48 9.89 -1.85 -3.58
N GLN A 49 11.15 -1.57 -3.21
CA GLN A 49 11.49 -0.36 -2.47
C GLN A 49 11.44 0.86 -3.37
N LEU A 50 11.02 1.98 -2.79
CA LEU A 50 11.04 3.27 -3.45
C LEU A 50 12.27 4.07 -3.04
N ALA A 51 12.63 5.05 -3.86
CA ALA A 51 13.76 5.93 -3.62
C ALA A 51 13.29 7.39 -3.63
N GLY A 52 14.24 8.33 -3.47
CA GLY A 52 13.95 9.75 -3.52
C GLY A 52 13.04 10.19 -2.40
N ASN A 53 12.01 10.95 -2.73
CA ASN A 53 11.06 11.47 -1.73
C ASN A 53 10.29 10.38 -0.98
N TRP A 54 10.26 9.17 -1.54
CA TRP A 54 9.58 8.03 -0.95
C TRP A 54 10.54 7.06 -0.27
N HIS A 55 11.76 7.51 0.01
CA HIS A 55 12.75 6.68 0.69
C HIS A 55 12.17 6.08 1.99
N GLY A 56 12.42 4.80 2.21
CA GLY A 56 11.90 4.09 3.37
C GLY A 56 10.51 3.48 3.15
N HIS A 57 9.88 3.79 2.03
CA HIS A 57 8.60 3.21 1.65
C HIS A 57 8.78 2.12 0.60
N ARG A 58 7.76 1.29 0.48
CA ARG A 58 7.65 0.27 -0.56
C ARG A 58 6.39 0.49 -1.36
N GLU A 59 6.37 -0.03 -2.57
CA GLU A 59 5.22 0.05 -3.46
C GLU A 59 4.87 -1.35 -3.94
N CYS A 60 3.59 -1.65 -4.04
CA CYS A 60 3.14 -2.84 -4.75
C CYS A 60 1.98 -2.48 -5.67
N HIS A 61 1.77 -3.31 -6.68
CA HIS A 61 0.72 -3.11 -7.69
C HIS A 61 -0.46 -4.00 -7.36
N ILE A 62 -1.59 -3.40 -6.95
CA ILE A 62 -2.85 -4.14 -6.78
C ILE A 62 -3.37 -4.52 -8.17
N ARG A 63 -3.29 -3.57 -9.09
CA ARG A 63 -3.55 -3.70 -10.53
C ARG A 63 -2.44 -2.91 -11.24
N PRO A 64 -2.28 -3.04 -12.58
CA PRO A 64 -1.18 -2.35 -13.27
C PRO A 64 -1.05 -0.86 -12.97
N ASP A 65 -2.18 -0.15 -12.80
CA ASP A 65 -2.14 1.27 -12.46
C ASP A 65 -2.90 1.57 -11.17
N TRP A 66 -2.90 0.64 -10.24
CA TRP A 66 -3.46 0.85 -8.90
C TRP A 66 -2.45 0.36 -7.89
N LEU A 67 -1.80 1.30 -7.21
CA LEU A 67 -0.66 1.08 -6.34
C LEU A 67 -1.02 1.22 -4.88
N LEU A 68 -0.25 0.55 -4.04
CA LEU A 68 -0.25 0.79 -2.60
C LEU A 68 1.17 1.18 -2.19
N ILE A 69 1.30 2.35 -1.55
CA ILE A 69 2.56 2.78 -0.95
C ILE A 69 2.45 2.56 0.55
N TYR A 70 3.41 1.87 1.13
CA TYR A 70 3.40 1.51 2.54
C TYR A 70 4.82 1.48 3.08
N LYS A 71 4.94 1.42 4.40
CA LYS A 71 6.23 1.15 5.04
C LYS A 71 6.03 0.23 6.24
N ILE A 72 7.07 -0.51 6.57
CA ILE A 72 7.07 -1.43 7.69
C ILE A 72 8.20 -1.04 8.63
N SER A 73 7.88 -0.85 9.90
CA SER A 73 8.86 -0.71 10.96
C SER A 73 9.03 -2.07 11.63
N GLU A 74 10.14 -2.74 11.36
CA GLU A 74 10.42 -4.02 11.99
C GLU A 74 10.68 -3.87 13.49
N LYS A 75 11.27 -2.74 13.87
CA LYS A 75 11.55 -2.43 15.26
C LYS A 75 10.26 -2.32 16.09
N HIS A 76 9.24 -1.67 15.54
CA HIS A 76 7.98 -1.43 16.25
C HIS A 76 6.85 -2.36 15.83
N LEU A 77 7.09 -3.23 14.86
CA LEU A 77 6.12 -4.17 14.30
C LEU A 77 4.86 -3.44 13.82
N VAL A 78 5.06 -2.38 13.02
CA VAL A 78 3.99 -1.53 12.51
C VAL A 78 4.03 -1.51 10.99
N LEU A 79 2.86 -1.71 10.39
CA LEU A 79 2.63 -1.51 8.97
C LEU A 79 1.87 -0.19 8.80
N THR A 80 2.46 0.78 8.12
CA THR A 80 1.81 2.06 7.83
C THR A 80 1.37 2.09 6.38
N LEU A 81 0.07 2.23 6.15
CA LEU A 81 -0.50 2.41 4.82
C LEU A 81 -0.47 3.90 4.51
N THR A 82 0.35 4.29 3.54
CA THR A 82 0.66 5.70 3.30
C THR A 82 -0.20 6.32 2.22
N ARG A 83 -0.33 5.66 1.06
CA ARG A 83 -1.15 6.11 -0.06
C ARG A 83 -1.62 4.93 -0.90
N THR A 84 -2.74 5.12 -1.61
CA THR A 84 -3.14 4.22 -2.68
C THR A 84 -3.75 5.04 -3.81
N GLY A 85 -3.51 4.65 -5.06
CA GLY A 85 -3.99 5.37 -6.22
C GLY A 85 -3.22 4.98 -7.47
N SER A 86 -3.44 5.74 -8.55
CA SER A 86 -2.73 5.54 -9.81
C SER A 86 -1.33 6.14 -9.75
N HIS A 87 -0.49 5.80 -10.74
CA HIS A 87 0.83 6.43 -10.87
C HIS A 87 0.72 7.94 -10.96
N ALA A 88 -0.21 8.45 -11.77
CA ALA A 88 -0.40 9.88 -11.91
C ALA A 88 -0.79 10.55 -10.61
N GLU A 89 -1.70 9.93 -9.84
CA GLU A 89 -2.17 10.47 -8.58
C GLU A 89 -1.07 10.50 -7.52
N LEU A 90 -0.23 9.46 -7.46
CA LEU A 90 0.75 9.31 -6.41
C LEU A 90 2.07 10.02 -6.72
N PHE A 91 2.45 10.10 -7.99
CA PHE A 91 3.75 10.62 -8.39
C PHE A 91 3.68 11.90 -9.22
N ALA A 92 2.50 12.45 -9.41
CA ALA A 92 2.27 13.71 -10.15
C ALA A 92 2.85 13.67 -11.57
N LEU A 93 2.68 12.53 -12.24
CA LEU A 93 3.18 12.35 -13.61
C LEU A 93 2.28 13.04 -14.64
#